data_1c31637b5da0bbd21fec76963205e40d
#
_entry.id   1c31637b5da0bbd21fec76963205e40d
#
_cell.length_a   1.000
_cell.length_b   1.000
_cell.length_c   1.000
_cell.angle_alpha   90.00
_cell.angle_beta   90.00
_cell.angle_gamma   90.00
#
_symmetry.space_group_name_H-M   'P 1'
#
loop_
_entity.id
_entity.type
_entity.pdbx_description
1 polymer ?
#
loop_
_entity_poly.entity_id
_entity_poly.type
_entity_poly.pdbx_seq_one_letter_code
_entity_poly.pdbx_strand_id
1 'polypeptide(L)'
;GYPDGEKIPFNLVLQIIKKIVQAVSKPVTADIESGYAYNNTALKENIKQLIDTGIAGINFEDSRHDDGTLITVAHQCERINCIRQAAAEMGMPLFINARTDVMLKENQLTDEGKLAEIIVRGKAYCDAGADCFFPVLVKKKDDLVTINKSVNLPVNVIMLPGTPDFETLKNIGLARVSL
;
A
#
# COMPACT_ATOMS: atom_id res chain seq x y z
N GLY A 1 -16.17 4.81 -15.38
CA GLY A 1 -14.92 4.85 -14.62
C GLY A 1 -13.72 4.55 -15.51
N TYR A 2 -12.55 4.71 -14.98
CA TYR A 2 -11.30 4.31 -15.62
C TYR A 2 -10.94 2.88 -15.19
N PRO A 3 -10.28 2.06 -16.02
CA PRO A 3 -9.74 0.77 -15.60
C PRO A 3 -8.54 0.98 -14.67
N ASP A 4 -8.23 -0.05 -13.85
CA ASP A 4 -7.02 -0.12 -13.03
C ASP A 4 -5.73 -0.05 -13.86
N GLY A 5 -4.60 0.25 -13.20
CA GLY A 5 -3.28 0.32 -13.81
C GLY A 5 -2.88 1.72 -14.22
N GLU A 6 -3.16 2.71 -13.38
CA GLU A 6 -2.81 4.13 -13.55
C GLU A 6 -3.39 4.74 -14.84
N LYS A 7 -4.60 4.29 -15.25
CA LYS A 7 -5.24 4.75 -16.49
C LYS A 7 -5.99 6.08 -16.34
N ILE A 8 -6.37 6.45 -15.11
CA ILE A 8 -6.91 7.78 -14.83
C ILE A 8 -5.77 8.81 -14.87
N PRO A 9 -5.93 9.95 -15.57
CA PRO A 9 -4.91 11.00 -15.56
C PRO A 9 -4.63 11.52 -14.14
N PHE A 10 -3.37 11.61 -13.75
CA PHE A 10 -2.97 11.95 -12.37
C PHE A 10 -3.54 13.30 -11.89
N ASN A 11 -3.61 14.32 -12.76
CA ASN A 11 -4.25 15.59 -12.42
C ASN A 11 -5.73 15.46 -12.06
N LEU A 12 -6.44 14.50 -12.66
CA LEU A 12 -7.84 14.22 -12.33
C LEU A 12 -7.92 13.50 -10.96
N VAL A 13 -6.99 12.59 -10.65
CA VAL A 13 -6.87 11.97 -9.32
C VAL A 13 -6.74 13.05 -8.25
N LEU A 14 -5.83 14.00 -8.42
CA LEU A 14 -5.62 15.11 -7.48
C LEU A 14 -6.89 15.95 -7.27
N GLN A 15 -7.61 16.27 -8.36
CA GLN A 15 -8.85 17.03 -8.28
C GLN A 15 -9.95 16.30 -7.52
N ILE A 16 -10.09 14.98 -7.74
CA ILE A 16 -11.08 14.14 -7.05
C ILE A 16 -10.74 14.07 -5.57
N ILE A 17 -9.49 13.74 -5.23
CA ILE A 17 -9.02 13.66 -3.84
C ILE A 17 -9.28 14.97 -3.12
N LYS A 18 -8.90 16.11 -3.70
CA LYS A 18 -9.11 17.43 -3.11
C LYS A 18 -10.58 17.72 -2.81
N LYS A 19 -11.49 17.35 -3.71
CA LYS A 19 -12.94 17.49 -3.48
C LYS A 19 -13.41 16.60 -2.33
N ILE A 20 -12.92 15.37 -2.23
CA ILE A 20 -13.29 14.45 -1.14
C ILE A 20 -12.78 14.99 0.19
N VAL A 21 -11.51 15.40 0.27
CA VAL A 21 -10.92 15.99 1.47
C VAL A 21 -11.71 17.21 1.96
N GLN A 22 -12.13 18.08 1.04
CA GLN A 22 -12.93 19.26 1.37
C GLN A 22 -14.38 18.95 1.83
N ALA A 23 -14.91 17.79 1.43
CA ALA A 23 -16.28 17.40 1.71
C ALA A 23 -16.45 16.66 3.04
N VAL A 24 -15.37 16.19 3.66
CA VAL A 24 -15.42 15.37 4.87
C VAL A 24 -14.56 15.94 6.00
N SER A 25 -14.95 15.68 7.26
CA SER A 25 -14.19 16.07 8.44
C SER A 25 -13.24 14.98 8.96
N LYS A 26 -13.15 13.85 8.26
CA LYS A 26 -12.31 12.71 8.64
C LYS A 26 -11.03 12.70 7.82
N PRO A 27 -9.93 12.16 8.37
CA PRO A 27 -8.72 11.92 7.58
C PRO A 27 -9.02 11.07 6.34
N VAL A 28 -8.54 11.50 5.19
CA VAL A 28 -8.70 10.80 3.91
C VAL A 28 -7.39 10.14 3.55
N THR A 29 -7.44 8.86 3.18
CA THR A 29 -6.33 8.15 2.53
C THR A 29 -6.72 7.86 1.09
N ALA A 30 -5.75 7.96 0.19
CA ALA A 30 -5.95 7.70 -1.23
C ALA A 30 -5.23 6.41 -1.66
N ASP A 31 -5.87 5.60 -2.49
CA ASP A 31 -5.18 4.58 -3.26
C ASP A 31 -4.52 5.27 -4.46
N ILE A 32 -3.21 5.17 -4.55
CA ILE A 32 -2.41 5.78 -5.62
C ILE A 32 -1.70 4.74 -6.47
N GLU A 33 -2.16 3.52 -6.40
CA GLU A 33 -1.57 2.38 -7.11
C GLU A 33 -0.06 2.33 -6.89
N SER A 34 0.76 2.37 -7.94
CA SER A 34 2.22 2.45 -7.83
C SER A 34 2.77 3.89 -7.87
N GLY A 35 1.95 4.92 -7.73
CA GLY A 35 2.37 6.31 -7.54
C GLY A 35 2.48 7.14 -8.80
N TYR A 36 2.00 6.67 -9.95
CA TYR A 36 1.98 7.41 -11.23
C TYR A 36 3.38 7.90 -11.65
N ALA A 37 4.42 7.12 -11.38
CA ALA A 37 5.79 7.57 -11.60
C ALA A 37 6.75 6.43 -11.98
N TYR A 38 7.55 6.66 -13.04
CA TYR A 38 8.55 5.72 -13.52
C TYR A 38 9.90 5.81 -12.78
N ASN A 39 10.13 6.87 -12.00
CA ASN A 39 11.36 7.09 -11.24
C ASN A 39 11.09 7.86 -9.95
N ASN A 40 12.07 7.87 -9.03
CA ASN A 40 11.94 8.48 -7.73
C ASN A 40 11.79 10.02 -7.78
N THR A 41 12.33 10.69 -8.78
CA THR A 41 12.16 12.15 -8.94
C THR A 41 10.71 12.48 -9.24
N ALA A 42 10.10 11.80 -10.22
CA ALA A 42 8.69 11.98 -10.55
C ALA A 42 7.77 11.55 -9.39
N LEU A 43 8.10 10.43 -8.70
CA LEU A 43 7.37 9.98 -7.52
C LEU A 43 7.37 11.06 -6.43
N LYS A 44 8.51 11.65 -6.14
CA LYS A 44 8.64 12.71 -5.14
C LYS A 44 7.75 13.91 -5.44
N GLU A 45 7.72 14.35 -6.68
CA GLU A 45 6.88 15.47 -7.11
C GLU A 45 5.38 15.12 -7.05
N ASN A 46 5.00 13.90 -7.44
CA ASN A 46 3.62 13.42 -7.33
C ASN A 46 3.17 13.35 -5.87
N ILE A 47 4.02 12.87 -4.96
CA ILE A 47 3.71 12.82 -3.52
C ILE A 47 3.52 14.23 -2.95
N LYS A 48 4.33 15.20 -3.31
CA LYS A 48 4.13 16.59 -2.87
C LYS A 48 2.78 17.15 -3.33
N GLN A 49 2.42 16.92 -4.59
CA GLN A 49 1.11 17.34 -5.11
C GLN A 49 -0.06 16.63 -4.39
N LEU A 50 0.10 15.34 -4.04
CA LEU A 50 -0.88 14.61 -3.24
C LEU A 50 -1.03 15.21 -1.84
N ILE A 51 0.06 15.51 -1.16
CA ILE A 51 0.06 16.16 0.16
C ILE A 51 -0.66 17.50 0.10
N ASP A 52 -0.45 18.30 -0.95
CA ASP A 52 -1.14 19.59 -1.16
C ASP A 52 -2.67 19.45 -1.33
N THR A 53 -3.18 18.25 -1.61
CA THR A 53 -4.63 18.00 -1.59
C THR A 53 -5.22 17.92 -0.18
N GLY A 54 -4.37 17.75 0.85
CA GLY A 54 -4.77 17.60 2.26
C GLY A 54 -5.04 16.17 2.69
N ILE A 55 -4.57 15.14 1.94
CA ILE A 55 -4.69 13.73 2.37
C ILE A 55 -3.85 13.45 3.62
N ALA A 56 -4.31 12.49 4.42
CA ALA A 56 -3.59 12.00 5.59
C ALA A 56 -2.69 10.79 5.30
N GLY A 57 -2.93 10.08 4.20
CA GLY A 57 -2.16 8.89 3.87
C GLY A 57 -2.48 8.30 2.49
N ILE A 58 -1.75 7.26 2.16
CA ILE A 58 -1.82 6.58 0.87
C ILE A 58 -1.83 5.05 1.03
N ASN A 59 -2.48 4.35 0.11
CA ASN A 59 -2.13 2.97 -0.25
C ASN A 59 -1.11 3.04 -1.38
N PHE A 60 -0.02 2.30 -1.26
CA PHE A 60 1.08 2.31 -2.21
C PHE A 60 1.57 0.90 -2.49
N GLU A 61 1.39 0.42 -3.72
CA GLU A 61 1.65 -0.97 -4.09
C GLU A 61 2.99 -1.17 -4.82
N ASP A 62 3.42 -2.43 -4.83
CA ASP A 62 4.64 -2.88 -5.49
C ASP A 62 4.41 -3.50 -6.88
N SER A 63 3.27 -3.23 -7.50
CA SER A 63 2.96 -3.65 -8.87
C SER A 63 3.61 -2.75 -9.91
N ARG A 64 4.10 -3.36 -10.99
CA ARG A 64 4.44 -2.67 -12.25
C ARG A 64 3.26 -2.80 -13.20
N HIS A 65 2.79 -1.68 -13.73
CA HIS A 65 1.63 -1.66 -14.63
C HIS A 65 2.00 -1.79 -16.11
N ASP A 66 3.29 -1.66 -16.44
CA ASP A 66 3.81 -1.78 -17.80
C ASP A 66 3.99 -3.25 -18.24
N ASP A 67 4.48 -4.11 -17.36
CA ASP A 67 4.75 -5.52 -17.65
C ASP A 67 4.03 -6.51 -16.73
N GLY A 68 3.25 -6.01 -15.77
CA GLY A 68 2.47 -6.83 -14.84
C GLY A 68 3.29 -7.54 -13.76
N THR A 69 4.59 -7.26 -13.64
CA THR A 69 5.48 -7.87 -12.64
C THR A 69 5.47 -7.13 -11.31
N LEU A 70 6.14 -7.69 -10.31
CA LEU A 70 6.41 -6.99 -9.05
C LEU A 70 7.70 -6.18 -9.13
N ILE A 71 7.69 -5.01 -8.53
CA ILE A 71 8.89 -4.23 -8.24
C ILE A 71 9.77 -5.03 -7.26
N THR A 72 11.08 -5.03 -7.45
CA THR A 72 11.99 -5.71 -6.52
C THR A 72 11.90 -5.11 -5.12
N VAL A 73 12.15 -5.91 -4.08
CA VAL A 73 12.11 -5.46 -2.68
C VAL A 73 12.98 -4.21 -2.48
N ALA A 74 14.23 -4.26 -2.96
CA ALA A 74 15.17 -3.15 -2.81
C ALA A 74 14.64 -1.86 -3.45
N HIS A 75 14.13 -1.93 -4.69
CA HIS A 75 13.60 -0.76 -5.39
C HIS A 75 12.33 -0.23 -4.73
N GLN A 76 11.43 -1.10 -4.24
CA GLN A 76 10.24 -0.63 -3.51
C GLN A 76 10.60 0.05 -2.18
N CYS A 77 11.63 -0.43 -1.48
CA CYS A 77 12.17 0.24 -0.29
C CYS A 77 12.71 1.63 -0.62
N GLU A 78 13.45 1.79 -1.72
CA GLU A 78 13.92 3.10 -2.19
C GLU A 78 12.75 4.06 -2.47
N ARG A 79 11.66 3.55 -3.05
CA ARG A 79 10.45 4.32 -3.34
C ARG A 79 9.71 4.74 -2.06
N ILE A 80 9.59 3.84 -1.07
CA ILE A 80 9.00 4.16 0.25
C ILE A 80 9.85 5.23 0.95
N ASN A 81 11.17 5.11 0.95
CA ASN A 81 12.07 6.12 1.48
C ASN A 81 11.92 7.48 0.77
N CYS A 82 11.76 7.46 -0.56
CA CYS A 82 11.52 8.67 -1.36
C CYS A 82 10.22 9.37 -0.93
N ILE A 83 9.14 8.60 -0.69
CA ILE A 83 7.87 9.14 -0.17
C ILE A 83 8.06 9.75 1.21
N ARG A 84 8.79 9.10 2.12
CA ARG A 84 9.11 9.66 3.44
C ARG A 84 9.88 10.97 3.37
N GLN A 85 10.85 11.04 2.47
CA GLN A 85 11.62 12.29 2.26
C GLN A 85 10.71 13.41 1.74
N ALA A 86 9.85 13.12 0.74
CA ALA A 86 8.89 14.10 0.24
C ALA A 86 7.96 14.61 1.35
N ALA A 87 7.44 13.72 2.17
CA ALA A 87 6.58 14.06 3.30
C ALA A 87 7.30 14.92 4.35
N ALA A 88 8.55 14.58 4.67
CA ALA A 88 9.38 15.36 5.60
C ALA A 88 9.68 16.76 5.07
N GLU A 89 9.98 16.91 3.78
CA GLU A 89 10.21 18.22 3.14
C GLU A 89 8.95 19.12 3.16
N MET A 90 7.77 18.50 3.12
CA MET A 90 6.48 19.19 3.23
C MET A 90 6.03 19.41 4.68
N GLY A 91 6.79 18.93 5.68
CA GLY A 91 6.42 18.99 7.09
C GLY A 91 5.16 18.19 7.43
N MET A 92 4.82 17.17 6.64
CA MET A 92 3.57 16.40 6.75
C MET A 92 3.85 14.94 7.10
N PRO A 93 3.29 14.40 8.22
CA PRO A 93 3.40 12.98 8.57
C PRO A 93 2.42 12.15 7.70
N LEU A 94 2.77 11.90 6.44
CA LEU A 94 1.95 11.11 5.52
C LEU A 94 1.96 9.63 5.95
N PHE A 95 0.75 9.06 6.17
CA PHE A 95 0.60 7.63 6.49
C PHE A 95 0.78 6.77 5.23
N ILE A 96 1.73 5.83 5.27
CA ILE A 96 2.02 4.91 4.16
C ILE A 96 1.50 3.51 4.50
N ASN A 97 0.41 3.08 3.85
CA ASN A 97 -0.05 1.70 3.84
C ASN A 97 0.62 0.97 2.68
N ALA A 98 1.76 0.33 2.95
CA ALA A 98 2.54 -0.35 1.93
C ALA A 98 1.87 -1.67 1.53
N ARG A 99 1.36 -1.72 0.30
CA ARG A 99 0.69 -2.89 -0.27
C ARG A 99 1.69 -3.76 -1.02
N THR A 100 1.54 -5.08 -0.87
CA THR A 100 2.20 -6.05 -1.73
C THR A 100 1.20 -6.91 -2.49
N ASP A 101 1.44 -7.06 -3.78
CA ASP A 101 0.60 -7.79 -4.72
C ASP A 101 1.11 -9.20 -5.04
N VAL A 102 1.94 -9.79 -4.18
CA VAL A 102 2.50 -11.14 -4.35
C VAL A 102 1.42 -12.20 -4.62
N MET A 103 0.25 -12.08 -3.95
CA MET A 103 -0.86 -13.02 -4.18
C MET A 103 -1.65 -12.72 -5.46
N LEU A 104 -1.58 -11.49 -5.97
CA LEU A 104 -2.33 -11.03 -7.14
C LEU A 104 -1.60 -11.33 -8.45
N LYS A 105 -0.28 -11.20 -8.44
CA LYS A 105 0.54 -11.36 -9.64
C LYS A 105 0.85 -12.83 -9.91
N GLU A 106 0.84 -13.19 -11.20
CA GLU A 106 1.34 -14.49 -11.63
C GLU A 106 2.83 -14.60 -11.32
N ASN A 107 3.19 -15.65 -10.60
CA ASN A 107 4.57 -16.00 -10.28
C ASN A 107 4.68 -17.51 -10.12
N GLN A 108 5.90 -18.03 -10.17
CA GLN A 108 6.17 -19.47 -10.10
C GLN A 108 6.32 -19.99 -8.66
N LEU A 109 5.97 -19.17 -7.64
CA LEU A 109 6.10 -19.54 -6.24
C LEU A 109 4.96 -20.47 -5.80
N THR A 110 5.28 -21.42 -4.93
CA THR A 110 4.28 -22.20 -4.18
C THR A 110 3.55 -21.29 -3.18
N ASP A 111 2.48 -21.77 -2.57
CA ASP A 111 1.77 -21.02 -1.52
C ASP A 111 2.71 -20.63 -0.36
N GLU A 112 3.57 -21.57 0.07
CA GLU A 112 4.58 -21.32 1.10
C GLU A 112 5.63 -20.31 0.64
N GLY A 113 6.03 -20.38 -0.62
CA GLY A 113 6.96 -19.43 -1.24
C GLY A 113 6.37 -18.01 -1.30
N LYS A 114 5.08 -17.88 -1.63
CA LYS A 114 4.36 -16.60 -1.61
C LYS A 114 4.29 -16.02 -0.20
N LEU A 115 3.96 -16.86 0.80
CA LEU A 115 3.92 -16.42 2.19
C LEU A 115 5.30 -15.94 2.67
N ALA A 116 6.36 -16.66 2.33
CA ALA A 116 7.72 -16.27 2.66
C ALA A 116 8.11 -14.93 2.02
N GLU A 117 7.81 -14.75 0.73
CA GLU A 117 8.06 -13.50 0.00
C GLU A 117 7.27 -12.31 0.60
N ILE A 118 6.00 -12.51 0.97
CA ILE A 118 5.19 -11.50 1.65
C ILE A 118 5.85 -11.06 2.96
N ILE A 119 6.35 -11.99 3.76
CA ILE A 119 7.01 -11.68 5.04
C ILE A 119 8.32 -10.91 4.80
N VAL A 120 9.11 -11.31 3.80
CA VAL A 120 10.33 -10.60 3.42
C VAL A 120 10.02 -9.15 3.04
N ARG A 121 9.02 -8.93 2.19
CA ARG A 121 8.57 -7.59 1.78
C ARG A 121 8.06 -6.78 2.96
N GLY A 122 7.20 -7.37 3.79
CA GLY A 122 6.65 -6.67 4.97
C GLY A 122 7.72 -6.17 5.93
N LYS A 123 8.75 -6.96 6.20
CA LYS A 123 9.90 -6.56 7.02
C LYS A 123 10.70 -5.43 6.36
N ALA A 124 11.03 -5.58 5.08
CA ALA A 124 11.79 -4.59 4.34
C ALA A 124 11.03 -3.25 4.22
N TYR A 125 9.71 -3.27 4.02
CA TYR A 125 8.88 -2.07 3.96
C TYR A 125 8.75 -1.37 5.31
N CYS A 126 8.74 -2.15 6.42
CA CYS A 126 8.87 -1.62 7.78
C CYS A 126 10.16 -0.81 7.93
N ASP A 127 11.29 -1.41 7.59
CA ASP A 127 12.62 -0.78 7.70
C ASP A 127 12.75 0.44 6.78
N ALA A 128 12.06 0.44 5.64
CA ALA A 128 11.98 1.56 4.71
C ALA A 128 11.04 2.69 5.16
N GLY A 129 10.29 2.50 6.26
CA GLY A 129 9.48 3.56 6.87
C GLY A 129 7.98 3.51 6.50
N ALA A 130 7.43 2.37 6.09
CA ALA A 130 5.98 2.19 6.03
C ALA A 130 5.36 2.25 7.43
N ASP A 131 4.08 2.68 7.53
CA ASP A 131 3.32 2.72 8.79
C ASP A 131 2.39 1.53 8.96
N CYS A 132 2.01 0.91 7.86
CA CYS A 132 1.12 -0.24 7.81
C CYS A 132 1.51 -1.14 6.64
N PHE A 133 1.30 -2.44 6.79
CA PHE A 133 1.56 -3.42 5.74
C PHE A 133 0.26 -4.03 5.23
N PHE A 134 0.08 -4.08 3.92
CA PHE A 134 -1.12 -4.58 3.27
C PHE A 134 -0.80 -5.73 2.29
N PRO A 135 -0.77 -6.99 2.76
CA PRO A 135 -0.64 -8.17 1.92
C PRO A 135 -2.00 -8.49 1.26
N VAL A 136 -2.27 -7.87 0.12
CA VAL A 136 -3.57 -8.01 -0.55
C VAL A 136 -3.87 -9.46 -0.92
N LEU A 137 -5.14 -9.86 -0.85
CA LEU A 137 -5.66 -11.21 -1.14
C LEU A 137 -5.18 -12.35 -0.22
N VAL A 138 -4.43 -12.10 0.83
CA VAL A 138 -4.20 -13.12 1.86
C VAL A 138 -5.49 -13.33 2.64
N LYS A 139 -6.04 -14.56 2.59
CA LYS A 139 -7.33 -14.91 3.19
C LYS A 139 -7.23 -16.02 4.24
N LYS A 140 -6.21 -16.89 4.16
CA LYS A 140 -6.04 -17.99 5.10
C LYS A 140 -5.72 -17.43 6.50
N LYS A 141 -6.49 -17.84 7.52
CA LYS A 141 -6.30 -17.40 8.91
C LYS A 141 -4.87 -17.63 9.40
N ASP A 142 -4.30 -18.79 9.14
CA ASP A 142 -2.97 -19.17 9.63
C ASP A 142 -1.86 -18.31 8.98
N ASP A 143 -2.04 -17.96 7.69
CA ASP A 143 -1.12 -17.06 6.99
C ASP A 143 -1.19 -15.65 7.58
N LEU A 144 -2.40 -15.14 7.86
CA LEU A 144 -2.61 -13.83 8.51
C LEU A 144 -1.98 -13.80 9.91
N VAL A 145 -2.11 -14.87 10.70
CA VAL A 145 -1.46 -15.00 12.01
C VAL A 145 0.06 -14.97 11.86
N THR A 146 0.59 -15.72 10.88
CA THR A 146 2.03 -15.81 10.63
C THR A 146 2.60 -14.45 10.19
N ILE A 147 1.92 -13.76 9.27
CA ILE A 147 2.33 -12.43 8.81
C ILE A 147 2.32 -11.44 9.98
N ASN A 148 1.19 -11.38 10.72
CA ASN A 148 1.04 -10.42 11.83
C ASN A 148 2.09 -10.60 12.94
N LYS A 149 2.55 -11.84 13.17
CA LYS A 149 3.63 -12.14 14.13
C LYS A 149 5.03 -11.85 13.57
N SER A 150 5.20 -11.90 12.26
CA SER A 150 6.52 -11.83 11.60
C SER A 150 6.92 -10.43 11.19
N VAL A 151 5.92 -9.57 10.90
CA VAL A 151 6.13 -8.20 10.42
C VAL A 151 5.91 -7.22 11.57
N ASN A 152 6.88 -6.34 11.81
CA ASN A 152 6.81 -5.36 12.90
C ASN A 152 6.05 -4.08 12.47
N LEU A 153 4.88 -4.26 11.88
CA LEU A 153 3.96 -3.20 11.45
C LEU A 153 2.52 -3.61 11.75
N PRO A 154 1.62 -2.65 11.97
CA PRO A 154 0.19 -2.89 11.84
C PRO A 154 -0.13 -3.52 10.49
N VAL A 155 -0.99 -4.55 10.47
CA VAL A 155 -1.36 -5.24 9.23
C VAL A 155 -2.78 -4.86 8.83
N ASN A 156 -2.95 -4.51 7.56
CA ASN A 156 -4.23 -4.29 6.89
C ASN A 156 -4.64 -5.55 6.13
N VAL A 157 -5.93 -5.87 6.13
CA VAL A 157 -6.52 -6.96 5.34
C VAL A 157 -7.69 -6.43 4.52
N ILE A 158 -7.94 -7.00 3.34
CA ILE A 158 -9.15 -6.71 2.57
C ILE A 158 -10.23 -7.74 2.88
N MET A 159 -11.46 -7.26 3.15
CA MET A 159 -12.62 -8.11 3.39
C MET A 159 -13.23 -8.56 2.06
N LEU A 160 -13.01 -9.82 1.72
CA LEU A 160 -13.52 -10.46 0.51
C LEU A 160 -14.16 -11.82 0.88
N PRO A 161 -14.95 -12.44 0.00
CA PRO A 161 -15.38 -13.81 0.20
C PRO A 161 -14.22 -14.75 0.51
N GLY A 162 -14.30 -15.46 1.64
CA GLY A 162 -13.24 -16.35 2.15
C GLY A 162 -12.23 -15.69 3.12
N THR A 163 -12.30 -14.39 3.37
CA THR A 163 -11.59 -13.76 4.48
C THR A 163 -12.29 -14.09 5.80
N PRO A 164 -11.55 -14.32 6.90
CA PRO A 164 -12.15 -14.52 8.23
C PRO A 164 -13.02 -13.33 8.64
N ASP A 165 -13.99 -13.56 9.52
CA ASP A 165 -14.87 -12.53 10.05
C ASP A 165 -14.13 -11.50 10.94
N PHE A 166 -14.77 -10.37 11.21
CA PHE A 166 -14.19 -9.27 11.99
C PHE A 166 -13.73 -9.68 13.38
N GLU A 167 -14.45 -10.59 14.06
CA GLU A 167 -14.07 -11.06 15.39
C GLU A 167 -12.78 -11.88 15.33
N THR A 168 -12.68 -12.78 14.37
CA THR A 168 -11.48 -13.55 14.10
C THR A 168 -10.29 -12.65 13.76
N LEU A 169 -10.47 -11.65 12.86
CA LEU A 169 -9.43 -10.70 12.48
C LEU A 169 -8.95 -9.88 13.68
N LYS A 170 -9.88 -9.42 14.52
CA LYS A 170 -9.58 -8.71 15.77
C LYS A 170 -8.77 -9.60 16.73
N ASN A 171 -9.15 -10.88 16.89
CA ASN A 171 -8.45 -11.82 17.75
C ASN A 171 -7.04 -12.17 17.26
N ILE A 172 -6.80 -12.11 15.95
CA ILE A 172 -5.44 -12.19 15.36
C ILE A 172 -4.61 -10.95 15.72
N GLY A 173 -5.26 -9.83 15.99
CA GLY A 173 -4.60 -8.55 16.28
C GLY A 173 -4.35 -7.70 15.04
N LEU A 174 -5.13 -7.91 13.96
CA LEU A 174 -5.03 -7.06 12.77
C LEU A 174 -5.54 -5.64 13.06
N ALA A 175 -4.84 -4.66 12.53
CA ALA A 175 -5.07 -3.26 12.91
C ALA A 175 -6.04 -2.53 11.98
N ARG A 176 -6.19 -2.99 10.72
CA ARG A 176 -7.01 -2.34 9.70
C ARG A 176 -7.72 -3.37 8.83
N VAL A 177 -8.95 -3.04 8.44
CA VAL A 177 -9.73 -3.79 7.46
C VAL A 177 -10.20 -2.84 6.38
N SER A 178 -9.89 -3.17 5.11
CA SER A 178 -10.40 -2.50 3.91
C SER A 178 -11.63 -3.25 3.38
N LEU A 179 -12.60 -2.53 2.85
CA LEU A 179 -13.87 -3.04 2.31
C LEU A 179 -13.92 -2.87 0.80
#